data_eaab06d818807699c865a890892693d3
#
_entry.id   eaab06d818807699c865a890892693d3
#
_cell.length_a   1.000
_cell.length_b   1.000
_cell.length_c   1.000
_cell.angle_alpha   90.00
_cell.angle_beta   90.00
_cell.angle_gamma   90.00
#
_symmetry.space_group_name_H-M   'P 1'
#
loop_
_entity.id
_entity.type
_entity.pdbx_description
1 polymer ?
#
loop_
_entity_poly.entity_id
_entity_poly.type
_entity_poly.pdbx_seq_one_letter_code
_entity_poly.pdbx_strand_id
1 'polypeptide(L)'
;MQKVLLCFLICFCISSSSYAAPCYGPKMPEEKHFFAGLQTYSVFKRSLEKDYGKIRSLQNFFLLSYGIFDWLSIDLKGGAGNIKQRPRTGDELKYATYLGGGYGFRIRLYEADKTKMIFGFQHISIHPHTVSVDGAKHKAVLDNWQFSFLISHELFNITPYIGTRWSRMDNIHWLDNTRKLEKSKLDKSTGLIIGADIPVSKKLWFNVEGQFFDETSVTGSLNFAF
;
A
#
# COMPACT_ATOMS: atom_id res chain seq x y z
N MET A 1 26.94 -15.77 -14.69
CA MET A 1 26.67 -14.44 -14.14
C MET A 1 25.27 -14.28 -13.54
N GLN A 2 24.18 -14.72 -14.20
CA GLN A 2 22.81 -14.61 -13.66
C GLN A 2 22.57 -15.23 -12.27
N LYS A 3 23.16 -16.39 -11.98
CA LYS A 3 22.97 -17.07 -10.67
C LYS A 3 23.63 -16.31 -9.50
N VAL A 4 24.74 -15.62 -9.74
CA VAL A 4 25.43 -14.82 -8.71
C VAL A 4 24.65 -13.54 -8.40
N LEU A 5 24.04 -12.91 -9.41
CA LEU A 5 23.21 -11.75 -9.25
C LEU A 5 21.94 -12.06 -8.42
N LEU A 6 21.34 -13.24 -8.64
CA LEU A 6 20.17 -13.69 -7.89
C LEU A 6 20.50 -13.93 -6.40
N CYS A 7 21.65 -14.52 -6.08
CA CYS A 7 22.10 -14.67 -4.70
C CYS A 7 22.39 -13.33 -4.01
N PHE A 8 22.95 -12.35 -4.73
CA PHE A 8 23.18 -11.00 -4.20
C PHE A 8 21.87 -10.27 -3.90
N LEU A 9 20.85 -10.39 -4.78
CA LEU A 9 19.52 -9.83 -4.54
C LEU A 9 18.85 -10.48 -3.30
N ILE A 10 18.96 -11.78 -3.12
CA ILE A 10 18.37 -12.49 -1.98
C ILE A 10 19.08 -12.10 -0.67
N CYS A 11 20.39 -11.96 -0.67
CA CYS A 11 21.15 -11.52 0.51
C CYS A 11 20.88 -10.06 0.91
N PHE A 12 20.57 -9.17 -0.06
CA PHE A 12 20.23 -7.77 0.22
C PHE A 12 18.84 -7.62 0.89
N CYS A 13 17.95 -8.58 0.68
CA CYS A 13 16.61 -8.59 1.27
C CYS A 13 16.57 -8.94 2.77
N ILE A 14 17.69 -9.37 3.40
CA ILE A 14 17.66 -9.92 4.76
C ILE A 14 18.03 -8.87 5.85
N SER A 15 18.50 -7.69 5.50
CA SER A 15 19.21 -6.81 6.45
C SER A 15 18.65 -5.42 6.72
N SER A 16 17.37 -5.12 6.42
CA SER A 16 16.84 -3.80 6.77
C SER A 16 15.33 -3.77 7.03
N SER A 17 14.90 -3.09 8.06
CA SER A 17 13.51 -2.92 8.53
C SER A 17 12.70 -1.90 7.71
N SER A 18 11.37 -2.14 7.42
CA SER A 18 10.59 -1.27 6.60
C SER A 18 9.12 -1.40 6.38
N TYR A 19 8.30 -1.11 5.54
CA TYR A 19 7.32 -0.04 5.39
C TYR A 19 6.19 -0.36 4.37
N ALA A 20 4.88 -0.21 4.61
CA ALA A 20 3.75 -0.73 3.82
C ALA A 20 2.66 0.24 3.35
N ALA A 21 2.08 -0.05 2.18
CA ALA A 21 0.85 0.51 1.62
C ALA A 21 0.23 -0.46 0.58
N PRO A 22 -1.04 -0.30 0.10
CA PRO A 22 -1.66 -1.23 -0.84
C PRO A 22 -0.96 -1.27 -2.19
N CYS A 23 -0.80 -2.44 -2.77
CA CYS A 23 -0.19 -2.62 -4.08
C CYS A 23 -1.06 -2.08 -5.22
N TYR A 24 -0.47 -1.91 -6.40
CA TYR A 24 -1.18 -1.52 -7.62
C TYR A 24 -1.58 -2.74 -8.48
N GLY A 25 -1.34 -3.96 -8.00
CA GLY A 25 -1.45 -5.17 -8.79
C GLY A 25 -0.29 -5.37 -9.77
N PRO A 26 -0.26 -6.50 -10.51
CA PRO A 26 0.79 -6.83 -11.45
C PRO A 26 0.66 -6.15 -12.81
N LYS A 27 -0.51 -5.63 -13.18
CA LYS A 27 -0.73 -4.99 -14.47
C LYS A 27 -0.08 -3.61 -14.51
N MET A 28 0.87 -3.42 -15.43
CA MET A 28 1.59 -2.16 -15.67
C MET A 28 1.13 -1.55 -17.00
N PRO A 29 1.14 -0.21 -17.15
CA PRO A 29 0.96 0.41 -18.46
C PRO A 29 2.15 0.08 -19.38
N GLU A 30 1.88 -0.01 -20.68
CA GLU A 30 2.90 -0.10 -21.73
C GLU A 30 3.73 1.19 -21.80
N GLU A 31 4.87 1.16 -22.47
CA GLU A 31 5.71 2.36 -22.66
C GLU A 31 4.88 3.51 -23.26
N LYS A 32 4.98 4.71 -22.67
CA LYS A 32 4.29 5.96 -23.08
C LYS A 32 2.76 5.91 -22.99
N HIS A 33 2.21 4.88 -22.35
CA HIS A 33 0.77 4.80 -22.08
C HIS A 33 0.46 5.04 -20.62
N PHE A 34 -0.80 5.32 -20.32
CA PHE A 34 -1.25 5.43 -18.94
C PHE A 34 -2.40 4.49 -18.66
N PHE A 35 -2.63 4.25 -17.39
CA PHE A 35 -3.95 3.94 -16.89
C PHE A 35 -4.36 4.85 -15.73
N ALA A 36 -5.65 5.03 -15.55
CA ALA A 36 -6.24 5.68 -14.38
C ALA A 36 -7.22 4.73 -13.71
N GLY A 37 -7.47 4.93 -12.41
CA GLY A 37 -8.39 4.08 -11.67
C GLY A 37 -8.92 4.74 -10.41
N LEU A 38 -9.97 4.10 -9.86
CA LEU A 38 -10.50 4.40 -8.53
C LEU A 38 -10.22 3.22 -7.63
N GLN A 39 -9.67 3.48 -6.45
CA GLN A 39 -9.29 2.46 -5.48
C GLN A 39 -9.90 2.74 -4.12
N THR A 40 -10.45 1.71 -3.50
CA THR A 40 -10.84 1.69 -2.10
C THR A 40 -9.92 0.73 -1.34
N TYR A 41 -9.37 1.19 -0.24
CA TYR A 41 -8.51 0.41 0.64
C TYR A 41 -9.05 0.42 2.06
N SER A 42 -9.41 -0.76 2.55
CA SER A 42 -9.99 -0.97 3.89
C SER A 42 -9.01 -1.74 4.77
N VAL A 43 -8.43 -1.07 5.76
CA VAL A 43 -7.61 -1.68 6.81
C VAL A 43 -8.51 -2.03 7.99
N PHE A 44 -8.76 -3.32 8.21
CA PHE A 44 -9.57 -3.81 9.32
C PHE A 44 -8.77 -3.89 10.62
N LYS A 45 -7.48 -4.17 10.51
CA LYS A 45 -6.59 -4.30 11.66
C LYS A 45 -5.14 -4.17 11.24
N ARG A 46 -4.43 -3.29 11.93
CA ARG A 46 -2.98 -3.16 11.86
C ARG A 46 -2.44 -2.90 13.26
N SER A 47 -1.56 -3.76 13.75
CA SER A 47 -1.03 -3.67 15.11
C SER A 47 0.18 -2.74 15.17
N LEU A 48 0.21 -1.90 16.19
CA LEU A 48 1.31 -0.99 16.51
C LEU A 48 2.10 -1.54 17.69
N GLU A 49 3.39 -1.19 17.75
CA GLU A 49 4.26 -1.51 18.90
C GLU A 49 3.74 -0.82 20.17
N LYS A 50 4.15 -1.36 21.32
CA LYS A 50 3.88 -0.82 22.66
C LYS A 50 2.38 -0.64 22.93
N ASP A 51 2.04 0.44 23.58
CA ASP A 51 0.67 0.76 24.03
C ASP A 51 -0.17 1.48 22.98
N TYR A 52 0.37 1.74 21.79
CA TYR A 52 -0.34 2.40 20.70
C TYR A 52 -1.48 1.56 20.10
N GLY A 53 -1.48 0.25 20.36
CA GLY A 53 -2.62 -0.64 20.09
C GLY A 53 -2.82 -0.99 18.63
N LYS A 54 -3.98 -0.65 18.08
CA LYS A 54 -4.39 -1.04 16.72
C LYS A 54 -4.93 0.14 15.93
N ILE A 55 -4.69 0.10 14.62
CA ILE A 55 -5.26 1.05 13.67
C ILE A 55 -6.25 0.34 12.74
N ARG A 56 -7.31 1.07 12.38
CA ARG A 56 -8.22 0.80 11.25
C ARG A 56 -8.29 2.05 10.38
N SER A 57 -8.48 1.87 9.08
CA SER A 57 -8.54 2.98 8.12
C SER A 57 -9.38 2.60 6.92
N LEU A 58 -10.14 3.55 6.39
CA LEU A 58 -10.77 3.47 5.08
C LEU A 58 -10.23 4.62 4.24
N GLN A 59 -9.68 4.28 3.07
CA GLN A 59 -9.01 5.21 2.18
C GLN A 59 -9.57 5.04 0.77
N ASN A 60 -9.83 6.15 0.08
CA ASN A 60 -10.28 6.16 -1.30
C ASN A 60 -9.33 7.02 -2.14
N PHE A 61 -8.84 6.47 -3.24
CA PHE A 61 -7.86 7.12 -4.09
C PHE A 61 -8.29 7.10 -5.55
N PHE A 62 -7.98 8.17 -6.24
CA PHE A 62 -7.75 8.17 -7.67
C PHE A 62 -6.32 7.71 -7.93
N LEU A 63 -6.15 6.79 -8.87
CA LEU A 63 -4.86 6.26 -9.32
C LEU A 63 -4.51 6.83 -10.68
N LEU A 64 -3.24 7.13 -10.89
CA LEU A 64 -2.67 7.40 -12.20
C LEU A 64 -1.35 6.66 -12.31
N SER A 65 -1.20 5.86 -13.36
CA SER A 65 0.03 5.12 -13.63
C SER A 65 0.51 5.43 -15.05
N TYR A 66 1.80 5.65 -15.22
CA TYR A 66 2.44 5.95 -16.50
C TYR A 66 3.61 5.02 -16.76
N GLY A 67 3.63 4.38 -17.92
CA GLY A 67 4.74 3.56 -18.40
C GLY A 67 5.88 4.42 -18.97
N ILE A 68 7.00 4.48 -18.25
CA ILE A 68 8.21 5.13 -18.74
C ILE A 68 8.87 4.25 -19.78
N PHE A 69 8.97 2.96 -19.47
CA PHE A 69 9.44 1.88 -20.32
C PHE A 69 8.52 0.68 -20.11
N ASP A 70 8.55 -0.31 -20.98
CA ASP A 70 7.75 -1.53 -20.81
C ASP A 70 8.02 -2.26 -19.48
N TRP A 71 9.19 -2.07 -18.91
CA TRP A 71 9.61 -2.68 -17.65
C TRP A 71 9.52 -1.74 -16.43
N LEU A 72 9.24 -0.44 -16.61
CA LEU A 72 9.21 0.57 -15.54
C LEU A 72 7.97 1.46 -15.63
N SER A 73 7.18 1.53 -14.58
CA SER A 73 6.11 2.51 -14.42
C SER A 73 6.29 3.37 -13.17
N ILE A 74 5.77 4.59 -13.24
CA ILE A 74 5.55 5.47 -12.08
C ILE A 74 4.07 5.52 -11.77
N ASP A 75 3.75 5.60 -10.48
CA ASP A 75 2.40 5.49 -9.97
C ASP A 75 2.11 6.64 -9.00
N LEU A 76 0.96 7.29 -9.17
CA LEU A 76 0.49 8.37 -8.31
C LEU A 76 -0.87 8.03 -7.73
N LYS A 77 -1.12 8.46 -6.49
CA LYS A 77 -2.42 8.37 -5.81
C LYS A 77 -2.79 9.71 -5.20
N GLY A 78 -4.03 10.11 -5.37
CA GLY A 78 -4.61 11.28 -4.68
C GLY A 78 -5.99 10.95 -4.18
N GLY A 79 -6.34 11.37 -2.97
CA GLY A 79 -7.63 11.04 -2.42
C GLY A 79 -7.80 11.44 -0.96
N ALA A 80 -8.52 10.60 -0.22
CA ALA A 80 -8.84 10.88 1.17
C ALA A 80 -8.93 9.60 2.00
N GLY A 81 -8.66 9.72 3.31
CA GLY A 81 -8.80 8.61 4.24
C GLY A 81 -9.05 9.05 5.67
N ASN A 82 -9.55 8.12 6.47
CA ASN A 82 -9.72 8.28 7.92
C ASN A 82 -8.71 7.42 8.68
N ILE A 83 -8.58 7.70 9.97
CA ILE A 83 -7.84 6.85 10.90
C ILE A 83 -8.70 6.61 12.14
N LYS A 84 -8.77 5.35 12.58
CA LYS A 84 -9.34 4.97 13.86
C LYS A 84 -8.27 4.23 14.63
N GLN A 85 -7.74 4.86 15.67
CA GLN A 85 -6.73 4.27 16.54
C GLN A 85 -7.37 3.82 17.84
N ARG A 86 -7.16 2.56 18.21
CA ARG A 86 -7.57 2.01 19.49
C ARG A 86 -6.30 1.67 20.30
N PRO A 87 -5.87 2.56 21.22
CA PRO A 87 -4.77 2.29 22.13
C PRO A 87 -5.05 1.03 22.96
N ARG A 88 -4.04 0.46 23.63
CA ARG A 88 -4.25 -0.66 24.57
C ARG A 88 -5.00 -0.21 25.82
N THR A 89 -4.76 1.03 26.23
CA THR A 89 -5.43 1.68 27.38
C THR A 89 -6.09 2.96 26.88
N GLY A 90 -7.36 3.17 27.23
CA GLY A 90 -8.14 4.34 26.85
C GLY A 90 -9.10 4.10 25.68
N ASP A 91 -9.77 5.17 25.28
CA ASP A 91 -10.82 5.14 24.27
C ASP A 91 -10.28 5.19 22.83
N GLU A 92 -11.12 4.81 21.89
CA GLU A 92 -10.80 4.85 20.46
C GLU A 92 -10.80 6.29 19.93
N LEU A 93 -9.65 6.73 19.40
CA LEU A 93 -9.51 8.00 18.70
C LEU A 93 -9.99 7.85 17.25
N LYS A 94 -10.99 8.65 16.85
CA LYS A 94 -11.62 8.60 15.53
C LYS A 94 -11.30 9.88 14.75
N TYR A 95 -10.25 9.84 13.95
CA TYR A 95 -9.88 10.93 13.06
C TYR A 95 -10.72 10.88 11.79
N ALA A 96 -11.50 11.94 11.53
CA ALA A 96 -12.39 12.01 10.38
C ALA A 96 -11.61 12.07 9.05
N THR A 97 -12.26 11.63 7.97
CA THR A 97 -11.70 11.59 6.62
C THR A 97 -11.23 12.96 6.15
N TYR A 98 -10.00 13.03 5.67
CA TYR A 98 -9.43 14.19 5.00
C TYR A 98 -8.37 13.75 3.98
N LEU A 99 -7.50 14.67 3.54
CA LEU A 99 -6.60 14.48 2.42
C LEU A 99 -5.62 13.32 2.62
N GLY A 100 -5.34 12.64 1.53
CA GLY A 100 -4.31 11.64 1.43
C GLY A 100 -3.76 11.55 0.01
N GLY A 101 -2.56 11.05 -0.11
CA GLY A 101 -1.93 10.88 -1.40
C GLY A 101 -0.70 9.99 -1.30
N GLY A 102 -0.15 9.65 -2.44
CA GLY A 102 1.03 8.82 -2.49
C GLY A 102 1.63 8.74 -3.89
N TYR A 103 2.80 8.15 -3.94
CA TYR A 103 3.54 7.89 -5.15
C TYR A 103 4.27 6.55 -5.05
N GLY A 104 4.68 6.03 -6.19
CA GLY A 104 5.42 4.78 -6.25
C GLY A 104 5.99 4.53 -7.63
N PHE A 105 6.59 3.36 -7.76
CA PHE A 105 7.02 2.83 -9.05
C PHE A 105 6.90 1.31 -9.03
N ARG A 106 6.81 0.71 -10.23
CA ARG A 106 6.88 -0.73 -10.42
C ARG A 106 7.93 -1.07 -11.47
N ILE A 107 8.64 -2.17 -11.22
CA ILE A 107 9.64 -2.72 -12.12
C ILE A 107 9.22 -4.14 -12.48
N ARG A 108 9.08 -4.43 -13.75
CA ARG A 108 8.90 -5.78 -14.27
C ARG A 108 10.26 -6.46 -14.34
N LEU A 109 10.50 -7.35 -13.39
CA LEU A 109 11.77 -8.09 -13.29
C LEU A 109 11.85 -9.27 -14.24
N TYR A 110 10.69 -9.83 -14.57
CA TYR A 110 10.59 -10.99 -15.44
C TYR A 110 9.23 -11.02 -16.14
N GLU A 111 9.23 -11.44 -17.39
CA GLU A 111 8.03 -11.76 -18.16
C GLU A 111 8.39 -12.88 -19.14
N ALA A 112 7.71 -14.02 -19.04
CA ALA A 112 7.77 -15.08 -20.02
C ALA A 112 6.40 -15.77 -20.08
N ASP A 113 5.93 -16.02 -21.29
CA ASP A 113 4.61 -16.56 -21.58
C ASP A 113 3.52 -15.76 -20.86
N LYS A 114 2.89 -16.37 -19.86
CA LYS A 114 1.81 -15.81 -19.05
C LYS A 114 2.23 -15.42 -17.63
N THR A 115 3.49 -15.54 -17.30
CA THR A 115 4.03 -15.32 -15.96
C THR A 115 4.81 -14.01 -15.89
N LYS A 116 4.52 -13.20 -14.87
CA LYS A 116 5.22 -11.94 -14.60
C LYS A 116 5.72 -11.89 -13.17
N MET A 117 6.88 -11.28 -12.97
CA MET A 117 7.40 -10.93 -11.65
C MET A 117 7.57 -9.43 -11.56
N ILE A 118 6.93 -8.81 -10.58
CA ILE A 118 6.90 -7.36 -10.40
C ILE A 118 7.48 -7.03 -9.04
N PHE A 119 8.44 -6.10 -9.02
CA PHE A 119 8.86 -5.40 -7.82
C PHE A 119 8.15 -4.05 -7.78
N GLY A 120 7.62 -3.68 -6.63
CA GLY A 120 6.93 -2.42 -6.44
C GLY A 120 7.44 -1.68 -5.21
N PHE A 121 7.50 -0.37 -5.33
CA PHE A 121 7.67 0.57 -4.22
C PHE A 121 6.47 1.52 -4.19
N GLN A 122 6.04 1.88 -2.98
CA GLN A 122 4.98 2.85 -2.82
C GLN A 122 5.09 3.56 -1.46
N HIS A 123 4.78 4.85 -1.46
CA HIS A 123 4.58 5.68 -0.28
C HIS A 123 3.17 6.27 -0.30
N ILE A 124 2.47 6.23 0.83
CA ILE A 124 1.17 6.89 1.03
C ILE A 124 1.19 7.62 2.36
N SER A 125 0.69 8.85 2.35
CA SER A 125 0.47 9.64 3.56
C SER A 125 -0.99 10.06 3.66
N ILE A 126 -1.61 9.85 4.83
CA ILE A 126 -2.98 10.24 5.16
C ILE A 126 -2.93 11.27 6.27
N HIS A 127 -3.57 12.40 6.04
CA HIS A 127 -3.67 13.54 6.94
C HIS A 127 -5.15 13.75 7.35
N PRO A 128 -5.71 12.98 8.28
CA PRO A 128 -7.11 13.12 8.66
C PRO A 128 -7.35 14.42 9.43
N HIS A 129 -8.63 14.79 9.61
CA HIS A 129 -8.99 15.92 10.46
C HIS A 129 -8.58 15.69 11.92
N THR A 130 -8.23 16.78 12.59
CA THR A 130 -7.98 16.81 14.03
C THR A 130 -9.24 16.38 14.81
N VAL A 131 -9.06 15.64 15.90
CA VAL A 131 -10.12 15.27 16.85
C VAL A 131 -9.88 15.93 18.21
N SER A 132 -10.93 16.40 18.86
CA SER A 132 -10.85 16.92 20.23
C SER A 132 -11.41 15.89 21.20
N VAL A 133 -10.62 15.51 22.21
CA VAL A 133 -11.01 14.61 23.30
C VAL A 133 -10.64 15.29 24.61
N ASP A 134 -11.58 15.41 25.53
CA ASP A 134 -11.41 16.05 26.85
C ASP A 134 -10.81 17.48 26.76
N GLY A 135 -11.19 18.22 25.73
CA GLY A 135 -10.71 19.59 25.49
C GLY A 135 -9.34 19.69 24.80
N ALA A 136 -8.60 18.60 24.67
CA ALA A 136 -7.31 18.53 24.01
C ALA A 136 -7.46 18.18 22.51
N LYS A 137 -6.67 18.81 21.64
CA LYS A 137 -6.67 18.57 20.19
C LYS A 137 -5.64 17.50 19.83
N HIS A 138 -6.13 16.37 19.37
CA HIS A 138 -5.30 15.28 18.85
C HIS A 138 -5.18 15.39 17.32
N LYS A 139 -3.95 15.35 16.82
CA LYS A 139 -3.64 15.27 15.39
C LYS A 139 -2.91 13.97 15.13
N ALA A 140 -3.15 13.36 13.96
CA ALA A 140 -2.43 12.19 13.50
C ALA A 140 -2.07 12.32 12.03
N VAL A 141 -0.97 11.71 11.64
CA VAL A 141 -0.60 11.45 10.24
C VAL A 141 -0.22 9.98 10.14
N LEU A 142 -0.79 9.30 9.17
CA LEU A 142 -0.43 7.94 8.83
C LEU A 142 0.51 7.97 7.64
N ASP A 143 1.78 7.75 7.90
CA ASP A 143 2.83 7.73 6.89
C ASP A 143 3.26 6.30 6.61
N ASN A 144 3.06 5.85 5.37
CA ASN A 144 3.09 4.44 5.02
C ASN A 144 3.96 4.19 3.78
N TRP A 145 5.00 3.38 3.94
CA TRP A 145 5.96 3.00 2.90
C TRP A 145 5.88 1.50 2.65
N GLN A 146 6.00 1.06 1.40
CA GLN A 146 5.94 -0.35 1.04
C GLN A 146 6.92 -0.71 -0.06
N PHE A 147 7.58 -1.85 0.11
CA PHE A 147 8.14 -2.64 -0.99
C PHE A 147 7.31 -3.90 -1.14
N SER A 148 7.08 -4.31 -2.37
CA SER A 148 6.35 -5.53 -2.69
C SER A 148 7.06 -6.32 -3.78
N PHE A 149 6.91 -7.63 -3.73
CA PHE A 149 7.33 -8.54 -4.78
C PHE A 149 6.15 -9.45 -5.11
N LEU A 150 5.67 -9.35 -6.34
CA LEU A 150 4.50 -10.09 -6.82
C LEU A 150 4.90 -11.06 -7.91
N ILE A 151 4.28 -12.24 -7.89
CA ILE A 151 4.32 -13.20 -9.00
C ILE A 151 2.88 -13.38 -9.46
N SER A 152 2.64 -13.21 -10.74
CA SER A 152 1.33 -13.38 -11.38
C SER A 152 1.43 -14.37 -12.53
N HIS A 153 0.30 -15.04 -12.80
CA HIS A 153 0.16 -15.92 -13.95
C HIS A 153 -1.22 -15.73 -14.56
N GLU A 154 -1.30 -15.50 -15.86
CA GLU A 154 -2.57 -15.37 -16.55
C GLU A 154 -3.22 -16.74 -16.75
N LEU A 155 -4.39 -16.92 -16.15
CA LEU A 155 -5.23 -18.10 -16.24
C LEU A 155 -6.54 -17.75 -16.91
N PHE A 156 -6.78 -18.25 -18.11
CA PHE A 156 -7.95 -17.91 -18.94
C PHE A 156 -8.06 -16.39 -19.14
N ASN A 157 -8.99 -15.73 -18.47
CA ASN A 157 -9.21 -14.29 -18.54
C ASN A 157 -8.94 -13.57 -17.20
N ILE A 158 -8.32 -14.23 -16.24
CA ILE A 158 -8.01 -13.66 -14.91
C ILE A 158 -6.51 -13.75 -14.71
N THR A 159 -5.93 -12.76 -14.06
CA THR A 159 -4.51 -12.77 -13.67
C THR A 159 -4.40 -12.81 -12.15
N PRO A 160 -4.51 -14.00 -11.53
CA PRO A 160 -4.20 -14.15 -10.12
C PRO A 160 -2.75 -13.83 -9.83
N TYR A 161 -2.50 -13.33 -8.62
CA TYR A 161 -1.15 -13.08 -8.14
C TYR A 161 -1.02 -13.36 -6.65
N ILE A 162 0.18 -13.69 -6.27
CA ILE A 162 0.61 -13.84 -4.88
C ILE A 162 1.93 -13.10 -4.71
N GLY A 163 2.18 -12.63 -3.52
CA GLY A 163 3.45 -11.96 -3.25
C GLY A 163 3.70 -11.71 -1.79
N THR A 164 4.85 -11.18 -1.53
CA THR A 164 5.24 -10.69 -0.22
C THR A 164 5.39 -9.18 -0.27
N ARG A 165 5.15 -8.59 0.87
CA ARG A 165 5.45 -7.18 1.06
C ARG A 165 6.24 -7.00 2.33
N TRP A 166 6.92 -5.93 2.34
CA TRP A 166 7.66 -5.44 3.45
C TRP A 166 7.28 -3.99 3.72
N SER A 167 6.92 -3.67 4.96
CA SER A 167 6.14 -2.49 5.27
C SER A 167 6.58 -1.73 6.52
N ARG A 168 6.67 -0.40 6.46
CA ARG A 168 6.76 0.53 7.60
C ARG A 168 5.58 1.48 7.59
N MET A 169 5.03 1.69 8.73
CA MET A 169 4.06 2.72 8.96
C MET A 169 4.48 3.52 10.19
N ASP A 170 4.67 4.81 10.01
CA ASP A 170 4.81 5.74 11.12
C ASP A 170 3.42 6.34 11.39
N ASN A 171 2.82 5.99 12.53
CA ASN A 171 1.68 6.73 13.05
C ASN A 171 2.24 7.90 13.87
N ILE A 172 2.22 9.08 13.27
CA ILE A 172 2.72 10.30 13.87
C ILE A 172 1.55 10.95 14.59
N HIS A 173 1.68 11.10 15.91
CA HIS A 173 0.64 11.67 16.75
C HIS A 173 1.21 12.84 17.57
N TRP A 174 0.43 13.90 17.76
CA TRP A 174 0.76 14.99 18.65
C TRP A 174 -0.49 15.60 19.28
N LEU A 175 -0.31 16.12 20.48
CA LEU A 175 -1.33 16.71 21.33
C LEU A 175 -1.17 18.22 21.34
N ASP A 176 -2.24 18.96 21.08
CA ASP A 176 -2.27 20.43 20.98
C ASP A 176 -1.16 21.01 20.10
N ASN A 177 -0.56 22.12 20.51
CA ASN A 177 0.55 22.78 19.81
C ASN A 177 1.93 22.25 20.25
N THR A 178 1.98 21.32 21.19
CA THR A 178 3.23 20.69 21.62
C THR A 178 3.67 19.68 20.57
N ARG A 179 4.65 20.05 19.77
CA ARG A 179 5.24 19.24 18.70
C ARG A 179 6.09 18.07 19.23
N LYS A 180 5.60 17.38 20.25
CA LYS A 180 6.18 16.11 20.67
C LYS A 180 5.73 15.05 19.69
N LEU A 181 6.54 14.87 18.66
CA LEU A 181 6.30 13.92 17.58
C LEU A 181 6.49 12.49 18.15
N GLU A 182 5.43 11.88 18.59
CA GLU A 182 5.45 10.48 18.98
C GLU A 182 5.24 9.63 17.73
N LYS A 183 6.22 8.78 17.43
CA LYS A 183 6.13 7.81 16.34
C LYS A 183 5.87 6.44 16.90
N SER A 184 4.76 5.83 16.50
CA SER A 184 4.53 4.42 16.73
C SER A 184 4.88 3.61 15.49
N LYS A 185 5.65 2.54 15.68
CA LYS A 185 6.02 1.60 14.62
C LYS A 185 5.04 0.43 14.58
N LEU A 186 5.14 -0.36 13.51
CA LEU A 186 4.40 -1.62 13.40
C LEU A 186 4.98 -2.70 14.31
N ASP A 187 4.09 -3.53 14.85
CA ASP A 187 4.44 -4.79 15.53
C ASP A 187 5.02 -5.82 14.55
N LYS A 188 4.48 -5.87 13.33
CA LYS A 188 4.94 -6.74 12.24
C LYS A 188 5.09 -5.93 10.95
N SER A 189 6.19 -6.14 10.25
CA SER A 189 6.52 -5.42 9.03
C SER A 189 6.44 -6.25 7.74
N THR A 190 6.36 -7.57 7.83
CA THR A 190 6.29 -8.45 6.66
C THR A 190 4.90 -9.04 6.52
N GLY A 191 4.34 -8.96 5.32
CA GLY A 191 3.01 -9.43 4.98
C GLY A 191 2.97 -10.28 3.71
N LEU A 192 1.85 -10.99 3.57
CA LEU A 192 1.46 -11.73 2.38
C LEU A 192 0.43 -10.94 1.59
N ILE A 193 0.54 -10.97 0.27
CA ILE A 193 -0.40 -10.39 -0.67
C ILE A 193 -0.99 -11.52 -1.50
N ILE A 194 -2.32 -11.51 -1.67
CA ILE A 194 -3.03 -12.39 -2.61
C ILE A 194 -4.06 -11.53 -3.33
N GLY A 195 -4.10 -11.63 -4.65
CA GLY A 195 -5.06 -10.85 -5.43
C GLY A 195 -5.27 -11.36 -6.84
N ALA A 196 -6.08 -10.62 -7.59
CA ALA A 196 -6.34 -10.91 -9.00
C ALA A 196 -6.69 -9.63 -9.77
N ASP A 197 -6.21 -9.55 -11.02
CA ASP A 197 -6.73 -8.65 -12.04
C ASP A 197 -7.80 -9.40 -12.86
N ILE A 198 -8.99 -8.83 -12.94
CA ILE A 198 -10.17 -9.39 -13.61
C ILE A 198 -10.54 -8.43 -14.75
N PRO A 199 -10.27 -8.76 -16.01
CA PRO A 199 -10.63 -7.92 -17.13
C PRO A 199 -12.15 -7.89 -17.33
N VAL A 200 -12.68 -6.68 -17.47
CA VAL A 200 -14.08 -6.41 -17.85
C VAL A 200 -14.16 -6.16 -19.35
N SER A 201 -13.16 -5.52 -19.93
CA SER A 201 -12.98 -5.32 -21.37
C SER A 201 -11.50 -5.24 -21.70
N LYS A 202 -11.15 -4.99 -22.97
CA LYS A 202 -9.74 -4.82 -23.40
C LYS A 202 -9.01 -3.72 -22.64
N LYS A 203 -9.73 -2.65 -22.25
CA LYS A 203 -9.15 -1.46 -21.58
C LYS A 203 -9.58 -1.32 -20.12
N LEU A 204 -10.60 -2.04 -19.67
CA LEU A 204 -11.17 -1.91 -18.34
C LEU A 204 -10.96 -3.21 -17.56
N TRP A 205 -10.44 -3.11 -16.34
CA TRP A 205 -10.30 -4.26 -15.44
C TRP A 205 -10.55 -3.86 -13.98
N PHE A 206 -10.96 -4.84 -13.23
CA PHE A 206 -11.11 -4.76 -11.79
C PHE A 206 -9.92 -5.46 -11.13
N ASN A 207 -9.30 -4.82 -10.14
CA ASN A 207 -8.31 -5.46 -9.28
C ASN A 207 -8.88 -5.65 -7.89
N VAL A 208 -8.63 -6.81 -7.29
CA VAL A 208 -8.95 -7.11 -5.90
C VAL A 208 -7.72 -7.72 -5.23
N GLU A 209 -7.43 -7.27 -4.01
CA GLU A 209 -6.25 -7.68 -3.25
C GLU A 209 -6.57 -7.82 -1.77
N GLY A 210 -6.19 -8.93 -1.16
CA GLY A 210 -6.17 -9.17 0.28
C GLY A 210 -4.73 -9.13 0.81
N GLN A 211 -4.55 -8.58 2.00
CA GLN A 211 -3.24 -8.46 2.64
C GLN A 211 -3.31 -9.02 4.05
N PHE A 212 -2.29 -9.80 4.46
CA PHE A 212 -2.29 -10.62 5.66
C PHE A 212 -0.97 -10.54 6.42
N PHE A 213 -0.97 -10.88 7.69
CA PHE A 213 0.12 -10.99 8.67
C PHE A 213 0.55 -9.67 9.30
N ASP A 214 1.07 -8.70 8.57
CA ASP A 214 1.41 -7.37 9.10
C ASP A 214 0.18 -6.50 9.28
N GLU A 215 -0.83 -6.74 8.47
CA GLU A 215 -2.18 -6.20 8.63
C GLU A 215 -3.23 -7.19 8.10
N THR A 216 -4.49 -6.90 8.38
CA THR A 216 -5.64 -7.51 7.71
C THR A 216 -6.36 -6.42 6.94
N SER A 217 -6.31 -6.49 5.62
CA SER A 217 -6.91 -5.47 4.75
C SER A 217 -7.40 -6.04 3.43
N VAL A 218 -8.28 -5.30 2.78
CA VAL A 218 -8.77 -5.57 1.43
C VAL A 218 -8.69 -4.30 0.61
N THR A 219 -8.25 -4.44 -0.64
CA THR A 219 -8.25 -3.39 -1.64
C THR A 219 -9.08 -3.81 -2.84
N GLY A 220 -9.86 -2.89 -3.37
CA GLY A 220 -10.54 -3.03 -4.65
C GLY A 220 -10.26 -1.81 -5.51
N SER A 221 -9.97 -2.00 -6.80
CA SER A 221 -9.85 -0.89 -7.75
C SER A 221 -10.45 -1.21 -9.10
N LEU A 222 -11.04 -0.20 -9.73
CA LEU A 222 -11.49 -0.23 -11.11
C LEU A 222 -10.56 0.65 -11.93
N ASN A 223 -9.94 0.09 -12.97
CA ASN A 223 -8.87 0.72 -13.72
C ASN A 223 -9.20 0.73 -15.22
N PHE A 224 -8.80 1.81 -15.89
CA PHE A 224 -8.99 2.01 -17.32
C PHE A 224 -7.67 2.41 -17.99
N ALA A 225 -7.30 1.74 -19.10
CA ALA A 225 -6.12 2.03 -19.92
C ALA A 225 -6.47 2.95 -21.10
N PHE A 226 -5.61 3.93 -21.33
CA PHE A 226 -5.74 4.90 -22.42
C PHE A 226 -4.91 4.50 -23.64
#